data_8c8c8d992b02f81fa147e704fd4a84e1
#
_entry.id   8c8c8d992b02f81fa147e704fd4a84e1
#
_cell.length_a   1.000
_cell.length_b   1.000
_cell.length_c   1.000
_cell.angle_alpha   90.00
_cell.angle_beta   90.00
_cell.angle_gamma   90.00
#
_symmetry.space_group_name_H-M   'P 1'
#
loop_
_entity.id
_entity.type
_entity.pdbx_description
1 polymer ?
#
loop_
_entity_poly.entity_id
_entity_poly.type
_entity_poly.pdbx_seq_one_letter_code
_entity_poly.pdbx_strand_id
1 'polypeptide(L)'
;MTTQTYSLAGLHCGACVKRVTQALAPLAAGVEVGLQPMQVVLTGATADFDTLKTAVESAGKYALVPNNASNVPLAQSIRAQAAPEIIAAAETSPSWLVTYSPLLLIVAYILGASVLVLVGMGGLASITAMETMRYFMAGFFLVFSFFKLLDINAFANAYAGYDLLAMRWRGWGLLYPFVELALGVAYLANFNPPLTHWATIIVMGFSAAGVVRAVASKTQIQCACLGTVFKLPMSTVTIVEDVGMVAMAAAMLAML
;
A
#
# COMPACT_ATOMS: atom_id res chain seq x y z
N MET A 1 -30.00 -20.93 -18.82
CA MET A 1 -28.82 -21.22 -17.98
C MET A 1 -29.04 -20.52 -16.66
N THR A 2 -29.03 -21.25 -15.55
CA THR A 2 -29.24 -20.68 -14.22
C THR A 2 -27.95 -19.97 -13.78
N THR A 3 -28.06 -18.73 -13.39
CA THR A 3 -26.95 -17.94 -12.82
C THR A 3 -27.12 -17.90 -11.31
N GLN A 4 -26.08 -18.25 -10.59
CA GLN A 4 -26.04 -18.27 -9.13
C GLN A 4 -24.96 -17.31 -8.64
N THR A 5 -25.26 -16.46 -7.66
CA THR A 5 -24.32 -15.50 -7.10
C THR A 5 -24.11 -15.81 -5.63
N TYR A 6 -22.85 -15.91 -5.22
CA TYR A 6 -22.44 -16.15 -3.83
C TYR A 6 -21.47 -15.09 -3.37
N SER A 7 -21.51 -14.75 -2.07
CA SER A 7 -20.52 -13.88 -1.45
C SER A 7 -19.26 -14.69 -1.13
N LEU A 8 -18.09 -14.06 -1.34
CA LEU A 8 -16.79 -14.65 -1.02
C LEU A 8 -16.11 -13.85 0.09
N ALA A 9 -15.47 -14.54 1.03
CA ALA A 9 -14.62 -13.92 2.03
C ALA A 9 -13.18 -14.44 1.90
N GLY A 10 -12.19 -13.58 2.24
CA GLY A 10 -10.77 -13.96 2.22
C GLY A 10 -10.04 -13.64 0.91
N LEU A 11 -10.68 -12.99 -0.07
CA LEU A 11 -10.02 -12.54 -1.29
C LEU A 11 -9.26 -11.22 -1.02
N HIS A 12 -7.97 -11.19 -1.33
CA HIS A 12 -7.13 -10.00 -1.09
C HIS A 12 -6.36 -9.53 -2.33
N CYS A 13 -6.29 -10.33 -3.40
CA CYS A 13 -5.49 -10.01 -4.58
C CYS A 13 -5.94 -10.80 -5.82
N GLY A 14 -5.48 -10.38 -7.00
CA GLY A 14 -5.78 -11.06 -8.27
C GLY A 14 -5.31 -12.52 -8.33
N ALA A 15 -4.26 -12.88 -7.59
CA ALA A 15 -3.83 -14.28 -7.48
C ALA A 15 -4.85 -15.14 -6.70
N CYS A 16 -5.50 -14.56 -5.70
CA CYS A 16 -6.60 -15.20 -4.95
C CYS A 16 -7.80 -15.46 -5.87
N VAL A 17 -8.17 -14.44 -6.67
CA VAL A 17 -9.22 -14.56 -7.69
C VAL A 17 -8.93 -15.72 -8.63
N LYS A 18 -7.71 -15.78 -9.16
CA LYS A 18 -7.30 -16.83 -10.09
C LYS A 18 -7.38 -18.24 -9.50
N ARG A 19 -6.98 -18.40 -8.23
CA ARG A 19 -7.07 -19.70 -7.51
C ARG A 19 -8.52 -20.15 -7.32
N VAL A 20 -9.39 -19.24 -6.86
CA VAL A 20 -10.81 -19.55 -6.66
C VAL A 20 -11.50 -19.84 -7.99
N THR A 21 -11.19 -19.07 -9.04
CA THR A 21 -11.70 -19.33 -10.39
C THR A 21 -11.28 -20.72 -10.89
N GLN A 22 -10.02 -21.10 -10.70
CA GLN A 22 -9.52 -22.43 -11.10
C GLN A 22 -10.18 -23.57 -10.32
N ALA A 23 -10.45 -23.37 -9.02
CA ALA A 23 -11.11 -24.38 -8.19
C ALA A 23 -12.58 -24.59 -8.58
N LEU A 24 -13.26 -23.55 -9.04
CA LEU A 24 -14.68 -23.60 -9.42
C LEU A 24 -14.90 -23.90 -10.91
N ALA A 25 -13.88 -23.73 -11.76
CA ALA A 25 -13.97 -23.98 -13.20
C ALA A 25 -14.50 -25.38 -13.59
N PRO A 26 -14.15 -26.49 -12.90
CA PRO A 26 -14.70 -27.81 -13.22
C PRO A 26 -16.16 -28.00 -12.79
N LEU A 27 -16.72 -27.12 -11.96
CA LEU A 27 -18.04 -27.24 -11.32
C LEU A 27 -19.12 -26.35 -11.94
N ALA A 28 -18.74 -25.44 -12.86
CA ALA A 28 -19.66 -24.54 -13.53
C ALA A 28 -19.21 -24.23 -14.96
N ALA A 29 -20.16 -23.99 -15.85
CA ALA A 29 -19.87 -23.66 -17.25
C ALA A 29 -19.20 -22.27 -17.40
N GLY A 30 -19.46 -21.33 -16.47
CA GLY A 30 -18.81 -20.03 -16.40
C GLY A 30 -18.60 -19.60 -14.96
N VAL A 31 -17.45 -19.03 -14.66
CA VAL A 31 -17.05 -18.58 -13.31
C VAL A 31 -16.49 -17.17 -13.43
N GLU A 32 -17.17 -16.20 -12.81
CA GLU A 32 -16.69 -14.83 -12.68
C GLU A 32 -16.50 -14.50 -11.20
N VAL A 33 -15.27 -14.16 -10.80
CA VAL A 33 -14.92 -13.81 -9.42
C VAL A 33 -14.54 -12.35 -9.36
N GLY A 34 -15.31 -11.57 -8.58
CA GLY A 34 -15.07 -10.15 -8.31
C GLY A 34 -14.32 -9.93 -6.99
N LEU A 35 -13.45 -8.90 -6.97
CA LEU A 35 -12.82 -8.42 -5.74
C LEU A 35 -13.65 -7.34 -5.05
N GLN A 36 -14.41 -6.55 -5.83
CA GLN A 36 -15.29 -5.49 -5.34
C GLN A 36 -16.55 -5.40 -6.23
N PRO A 37 -17.69 -5.91 -5.74
CA PRO A 37 -17.88 -6.63 -4.47
C PRO A 37 -17.22 -8.01 -4.48
N MET A 38 -16.83 -8.52 -3.29
CA MET A 38 -16.27 -9.88 -3.14
C MET A 38 -17.38 -10.91 -3.36
N GLN A 39 -17.56 -11.33 -4.60
CA GLN A 39 -18.60 -12.26 -5.01
C GLN A 39 -18.13 -13.17 -6.13
N VAL A 40 -18.75 -14.31 -6.25
CA VAL A 40 -18.63 -15.18 -7.41
C VAL A 40 -19.98 -15.34 -8.08
N VAL A 41 -19.96 -15.22 -9.40
CA VAL A 41 -21.11 -15.47 -10.27
C VAL A 41 -20.83 -16.77 -11.03
N LEU A 42 -21.67 -17.77 -10.83
CA LEU A 42 -21.56 -19.07 -11.47
C LEU A 42 -22.68 -19.21 -12.48
N THR A 43 -22.33 -19.52 -13.73
CA THR A 43 -23.29 -19.79 -14.79
C THR A 43 -23.30 -21.27 -15.08
N GLY A 44 -24.49 -21.90 -15.01
CA GLY A 44 -24.64 -23.32 -15.28
C GLY A 44 -23.91 -24.22 -14.29
N ALA A 45 -23.93 -23.86 -12.99
CA ALA A 45 -23.36 -24.70 -11.94
C ALA A 45 -24.14 -26.02 -11.86
N THR A 46 -23.42 -27.13 -11.85
CA THR A 46 -23.95 -28.50 -11.75
C THR A 46 -23.80 -29.08 -10.35
N ALA A 47 -22.96 -28.45 -9.49
CA ALA A 47 -22.69 -28.90 -8.14
C ALA A 47 -23.58 -28.19 -7.11
N ASP A 48 -23.86 -28.84 -5.99
CA ASP A 48 -24.56 -28.28 -4.85
C ASP A 48 -23.67 -27.30 -4.06
N PHE A 49 -24.26 -26.54 -3.16
CA PHE A 49 -23.56 -25.51 -2.38
C PHE A 49 -22.40 -26.08 -1.55
N ASP A 50 -22.57 -27.27 -0.95
CA ASP A 50 -21.53 -27.86 -0.09
C ASP A 50 -20.30 -28.27 -0.90
N THR A 51 -20.50 -28.78 -2.11
CA THR A 51 -19.41 -29.11 -3.05
C THR A 51 -18.66 -27.86 -3.50
N LEU A 52 -19.39 -26.78 -3.84
CA LEU A 52 -18.79 -25.47 -4.21
C LEU A 52 -18.01 -24.87 -3.04
N LYS A 53 -18.54 -24.95 -1.83
CA LYS A 53 -17.90 -24.48 -0.60
C LYS A 53 -16.59 -25.25 -0.35
N THR A 54 -16.63 -26.57 -0.42
CA THR A 54 -15.44 -27.42 -0.24
C THR A 54 -14.36 -27.11 -1.27
N ALA A 55 -14.73 -26.87 -2.53
CA ALA A 55 -13.81 -26.52 -3.59
C ALA A 55 -13.13 -25.16 -3.32
N VAL A 56 -13.87 -24.16 -2.82
CA VAL A 56 -13.35 -22.84 -2.46
C VAL A 56 -12.43 -22.93 -1.24
N GLU A 57 -12.80 -23.68 -0.21
CA GLU A 57 -11.99 -23.89 1.00
C GLU A 57 -10.69 -24.65 0.71
N SER A 58 -10.72 -25.61 -0.22
CA SER A 58 -9.53 -26.34 -0.64
C SER A 58 -8.52 -25.48 -1.42
N ALA A 59 -8.98 -24.41 -2.07
CA ALA A 59 -8.13 -23.47 -2.80
C ALA A 59 -7.33 -22.52 -1.89
N GLY A 60 -7.69 -22.44 -0.58
CA GLY A 60 -7.00 -21.60 0.42
C GLY A 60 -7.92 -21.21 1.57
N LYS A 61 -7.52 -20.16 2.30
CA LYS A 61 -8.34 -19.61 3.40
C LYS A 61 -9.47 -18.73 2.86
N TYR A 62 -10.36 -19.29 2.05
CA TYR A 62 -11.51 -18.60 1.47
C TYR A 62 -12.79 -19.22 2.01
N ALA A 63 -13.84 -18.41 2.16
CA ALA A 63 -15.16 -18.87 2.57
C ALA A 63 -16.22 -18.46 1.55
N LEU A 64 -17.07 -19.42 1.15
CA LEU A 64 -18.24 -19.20 0.30
C LEU A 64 -19.48 -19.05 1.19
N VAL A 65 -20.22 -17.94 1.02
CA VAL A 65 -21.44 -17.65 1.79
C VAL A 65 -22.61 -17.58 0.81
N PRO A 66 -23.72 -18.31 1.09
CA PRO A 66 -24.90 -18.27 0.24
C PRO A 66 -25.49 -16.84 0.24
N ASN A 67 -25.70 -16.30 -0.95
CA ASN A 67 -26.36 -15.02 -1.10
C ASN A 67 -27.88 -15.29 -1.12
N ASN A 68 -28.52 -15.37 0.06
CA ASN A 68 -29.96 -15.48 0.18
C ASN A 68 -30.62 -14.16 -0.23
N ALA A 69 -30.60 -13.85 -1.51
CA ALA A 69 -31.39 -12.80 -2.11
C ALA A 69 -32.79 -13.33 -2.42
N SER A 70 -33.55 -13.66 -1.39
CA SER A 70 -35.01 -13.80 -1.43
C SER A 70 -35.57 -13.31 -0.09
N ASN A 71 -35.88 -11.99 -0.07
CA ASN A 71 -36.84 -11.37 0.85
C ASN A 71 -36.78 -11.71 2.34
N VAL A 72 -35.71 -11.34 3.04
CA VAL A 72 -35.79 -11.01 4.46
C VAL A 72 -34.93 -9.74 4.68
N PRO A 73 -35.49 -8.66 5.26
CA PRO A 73 -34.67 -7.49 5.61
C PRO A 73 -33.61 -7.93 6.62
N LEU A 74 -32.34 -7.74 6.27
CA LEU A 74 -31.15 -8.13 7.03
C LEU A 74 -31.06 -7.46 8.42
N ALA A 75 -32.08 -6.73 8.83
CA ALA A 75 -32.16 -6.01 10.11
C ALA A 75 -32.73 -6.82 11.26
N GLN A 76 -33.30 -8.02 11.03
CA GLN A 76 -34.00 -8.74 12.10
C GLN A 76 -33.40 -10.05 12.59
N SER A 77 -32.53 -10.70 11.82
CA SER A 77 -31.93 -11.99 12.25
C SER A 77 -30.64 -11.87 13.06
N ILE A 78 -29.98 -10.70 13.08
CA ILE A 78 -28.78 -10.44 13.91
C ILE A 78 -29.16 -9.90 15.32
N ARG A 79 -30.45 -9.63 15.57
CA ARG A 79 -30.90 -9.03 16.81
C ARG A 79 -31.27 -9.99 17.92
N ALA A 80 -31.16 -11.30 17.70
CA ALA A 80 -31.63 -12.32 18.66
C ALA A 80 -30.52 -13.02 19.47
N GLN A 81 -29.24 -12.84 19.20
CA GLN A 81 -28.16 -13.47 19.97
C GLN A 81 -26.91 -12.61 20.06
N ALA A 82 -26.95 -11.47 20.65
CA ALA A 82 -25.86 -10.81 21.38
C ALA A 82 -26.24 -9.35 21.67
N ALA A 83 -26.87 -9.07 22.77
CA ALA A 83 -26.66 -7.80 23.43
C ALA A 83 -25.45 -7.95 24.36
N PRO A 84 -24.48 -7.00 24.36
CA PRO A 84 -24.75 -5.65 24.79
C PRO A 84 -24.30 -4.56 23.81
N GLU A 85 -25.06 -3.48 23.82
CA GLU A 85 -24.75 -2.11 23.39
C GLU A 85 -23.44 -1.91 22.58
N ILE A 86 -23.58 -1.87 21.23
CA ILE A 86 -22.72 -1.03 20.42
C ILE A 86 -23.64 0.00 19.76
N ILE A 87 -23.57 1.21 20.32
CA ILE A 87 -24.10 2.46 19.79
C ILE A 87 -23.89 2.49 18.28
N ALA A 88 -24.97 2.77 17.55
CA ALA A 88 -24.92 3.06 16.11
C ALA A 88 -23.93 4.21 15.87
N ALA A 89 -22.68 3.84 15.60
CA ALA A 89 -21.74 4.75 14.97
C ALA A 89 -22.18 4.81 13.50
N ALA A 90 -22.78 5.93 13.13
CA ALA A 90 -22.92 6.33 11.75
C ALA A 90 -21.59 6.01 11.03
N GLU A 91 -21.67 5.43 9.82
CA GLU A 91 -20.52 5.25 8.92
C GLU A 91 -19.98 6.63 8.52
N THR A 92 -19.27 7.28 9.47
CA THR A 92 -18.41 8.38 9.14
C THR A 92 -17.21 7.76 8.45
N SER A 93 -17.02 8.05 7.17
CA SER A 93 -15.77 7.79 6.48
C SER A 93 -14.62 8.20 7.42
N PRO A 94 -13.63 7.31 7.66
CA PRO A 94 -12.60 7.60 8.64
C PRO A 94 -11.97 8.95 8.31
N SER A 95 -11.89 9.84 9.31
CA SER A 95 -11.31 11.16 9.15
C SER A 95 -9.93 11.01 8.49
N TRP A 96 -9.59 11.93 7.57
CA TRP A 96 -8.28 11.97 6.91
C TRP A 96 -7.12 11.77 7.91
N LEU A 97 -7.18 12.41 9.07
CA LEU A 97 -6.19 12.26 10.14
C LEU A 97 -6.06 10.82 10.65
N VAL A 98 -7.16 10.09 10.77
CA VAL A 98 -7.13 8.69 11.22
C VAL A 98 -6.51 7.80 10.16
N THR A 99 -6.82 8.03 8.88
CA THR A 99 -6.28 7.25 7.77
C THR A 99 -4.76 7.44 7.64
N TYR A 100 -4.26 8.67 7.78
CA TYR A 100 -2.84 8.98 7.60
C TYR A 100 -2.03 9.03 8.91
N SER A 101 -2.64 8.75 10.06
CA SER A 101 -1.99 8.83 11.38
C SER A 101 -0.69 8.01 11.48
N PRO A 102 -0.55 6.77 10.91
CA PRO A 102 0.72 6.04 11.01
C PRO A 102 1.85 6.75 10.25
N LEU A 103 1.54 7.29 9.08
CA LEU A 103 2.52 8.04 8.28
C LEU A 103 2.94 9.33 8.98
N LEU A 104 1.98 10.10 9.48
CA LEU A 104 2.25 11.34 10.22
C LEU A 104 3.09 11.09 11.47
N LEU A 105 2.84 9.97 12.18
CA LEU A 105 3.64 9.55 13.32
C LEU A 105 5.08 9.24 12.92
N ILE A 106 5.30 8.49 11.84
CA ILE A 106 6.65 8.18 11.35
C ILE A 106 7.39 9.47 10.97
N VAL A 107 6.75 10.37 10.22
CA VAL A 107 7.33 11.66 9.82
C VAL A 107 7.66 12.51 11.04
N ALA A 108 6.76 12.62 12.01
CA ALA A 108 6.98 13.36 13.25
C ALA A 108 8.12 12.76 14.08
N TYR A 109 8.20 11.42 14.14
CA TYR A 109 9.28 10.72 14.82
C TYR A 109 10.64 10.98 14.17
N ILE A 110 10.73 10.91 12.83
CA ILE A 110 11.97 11.19 12.09
C ILE A 110 12.39 12.65 12.30
N LEU A 111 11.44 13.58 12.21
CA LEU A 111 11.74 15.00 12.44
C LEU A 111 12.20 15.27 13.88
N GLY A 112 11.52 14.70 14.86
CA GLY A 112 11.89 14.80 16.27
C GLY A 112 13.27 14.22 16.54
N ALA A 113 13.58 13.04 15.99
CA ALA A 113 14.89 12.42 16.09
C ALA A 113 15.97 13.28 15.45
N SER A 114 15.70 13.86 14.28
CA SER A 114 16.65 14.76 13.58
C SER A 114 16.98 16.00 14.43
N VAL A 115 15.97 16.62 15.01
CA VAL A 115 16.16 17.78 15.90
C VAL A 115 16.92 17.39 17.17
N LEU A 116 16.61 16.25 17.79
CA LEU A 116 17.32 15.78 19.00
C LEU A 116 18.80 15.49 18.72
N VAL A 117 19.11 14.88 17.56
CA VAL A 117 20.51 14.67 17.15
C VAL A 117 21.25 16.00 17.02
N LEU A 118 20.65 16.99 16.36
CA LEU A 118 21.26 18.31 16.20
C LEU A 118 21.49 19.01 17.53
N VAL A 119 20.51 18.98 18.43
CA VAL A 119 20.65 19.53 19.78
C VAL A 119 21.77 18.84 20.55
N GLY A 120 21.89 17.51 20.43
CA GLY A 120 22.96 16.74 21.06
C GLY A 120 24.37 17.06 20.53
N MET A 121 24.48 17.47 19.26
CA MET A 121 25.76 17.79 18.62
C MET A 121 26.27 19.20 18.93
N GLY A 122 25.42 20.21 19.07
CA GLY A 122 25.85 21.60 19.25
C GLY A 122 24.81 22.50 19.89
N GLY A 123 23.83 21.96 20.57
CA GLY A 123 22.74 22.71 21.19
C GLY A 123 21.77 23.32 20.16
N LEU A 124 21.00 24.31 20.59
CA LEU A 124 19.99 24.95 19.73
C LEU A 124 20.61 25.69 18.53
N ALA A 125 21.86 26.10 18.62
CA ALA A 125 22.56 26.82 17.54
C ALA A 125 22.85 25.92 16.31
N SER A 126 22.87 24.60 16.47
CA SER A 126 23.06 23.65 15.36
C SER A 126 21.79 23.37 14.56
N ILE A 127 20.62 23.84 15.00
CA ILE A 127 19.36 23.70 14.30
C ILE A 127 19.32 24.73 13.17
N THR A 128 19.85 24.38 12.01
CA THR A 128 19.72 25.14 10.78
C THR A 128 18.78 24.45 9.82
N ALA A 129 18.20 25.17 8.87
CA ALA A 129 17.32 24.58 7.86
C ALA A 129 18.04 23.49 7.05
N MET A 130 19.30 23.73 6.66
CA MET A 130 20.13 22.81 5.89
C MET A 130 20.36 21.50 6.67
N GLU A 131 20.84 21.57 7.92
CA GLU A 131 21.13 20.41 8.74
C GLU A 131 19.85 19.64 9.11
N THR A 132 18.76 20.35 9.42
CA THR A 132 17.48 19.73 9.72
C THR A 132 16.94 18.95 8.51
N MET A 133 16.97 19.53 7.32
CA MET A 133 16.59 18.85 6.09
C MET A 133 17.51 17.64 5.82
N ARG A 134 18.80 17.79 6.02
CA ARG A 134 19.78 16.71 5.80
C ARG A 134 19.51 15.51 6.68
N TYR A 135 19.36 15.70 8.00
CA TYR A 135 19.08 14.60 8.93
C TYR A 135 17.67 14.03 8.73
N PHE A 136 16.69 14.88 8.41
CA PHE A 136 15.36 14.42 8.09
C PHE A 136 15.36 13.50 6.85
N MET A 137 16.01 13.90 5.75
CA MET A 137 16.12 13.10 4.54
C MET A 137 16.88 11.80 4.79
N ALA A 138 17.96 11.84 5.58
CA ALA A 138 18.67 10.65 6.01
C ALA A 138 17.73 9.67 6.74
N GLY A 139 17.06 10.14 7.78
CA GLY A 139 16.13 9.33 8.56
C GLY A 139 14.97 8.78 7.74
N PHE A 140 14.43 9.61 6.85
CA PHE A 140 13.34 9.24 5.97
C PHE A 140 13.74 8.08 5.04
N PHE A 141 14.82 8.23 4.27
CA PHE A 141 15.30 7.19 3.38
C PHE A 141 15.67 5.90 4.12
N LEU A 142 16.30 5.98 5.30
CA LEU A 142 16.64 4.81 6.10
C LEU A 142 15.41 4.06 6.58
N VAL A 143 14.40 4.75 7.09
CA VAL A 143 13.18 4.13 7.61
C VAL A 143 12.33 3.53 6.47
N PHE A 144 12.14 4.25 5.38
CA PHE A 144 11.31 3.77 4.28
C PHE A 144 11.98 2.67 3.46
N SER A 145 13.29 2.72 3.26
CA SER A 145 14.04 1.60 2.68
C SER A 145 13.94 0.35 3.56
N PHE A 146 14.02 0.50 4.88
CA PHE A 146 13.87 -0.61 5.83
C PHE A 146 12.51 -1.32 5.65
N PHE A 147 11.40 -0.59 5.62
CA PHE A 147 10.09 -1.20 5.39
C PHE A 147 9.98 -1.93 4.05
N LYS A 148 10.59 -1.38 2.99
CA LYS A 148 10.62 -2.01 1.67
C LYS A 148 11.47 -3.28 1.65
N LEU A 149 12.54 -3.32 2.45
CA LEU A 149 13.44 -4.47 2.59
C LEU A 149 12.83 -5.62 3.41
N LEU A 150 11.86 -5.36 4.30
CA LEU A 150 11.19 -6.42 5.08
C LEU A 150 10.45 -7.42 4.17
N ASP A 151 9.89 -6.97 3.05
CA ASP A 151 9.31 -7.83 2.02
C ASP A 151 9.60 -7.27 0.63
N ILE A 152 10.83 -7.42 0.22
CA ILE A 152 11.35 -6.88 -1.04
C ILE A 152 10.62 -7.44 -2.27
N ASN A 153 10.12 -8.68 -2.21
CA ASN A 153 9.39 -9.28 -3.31
C ASN A 153 7.98 -8.71 -3.43
N ALA A 154 7.28 -8.53 -2.32
CA ALA A 154 5.98 -7.87 -2.32
C ALA A 154 6.11 -6.41 -2.77
N PHE A 155 7.13 -5.69 -2.29
CA PHE A 155 7.45 -4.34 -2.74
C PHE A 155 7.69 -4.31 -4.26
N ALA A 156 8.61 -5.11 -4.79
CA ALA A 156 8.97 -5.10 -6.21
C ALA A 156 7.76 -5.43 -7.11
N ASN A 157 6.88 -6.34 -6.68
CA ASN A 157 5.66 -6.68 -7.42
C ASN A 157 4.66 -5.51 -7.44
N ALA A 158 4.47 -4.81 -6.33
CA ALA A 158 3.59 -3.65 -6.24
C ALA A 158 4.18 -2.46 -7.02
N TYR A 159 5.48 -2.22 -6.88
CA TYR A 159 6.21 -1.13 -7.54
C TYR A 159 6.22 -1.27 -9.06
N ALA A 160 6.31 -2.50 -9.59
CA ALA A 160 6.19 -2.78 -11.02
C ALA A 160 4.80 -2.44 -11.59
N GLY A 161 3.79 -2.18 -10.77
CA GLY A 161 2.46 -1.78 -11.22
C GLY A 161 2.37 -0.32 -11.67
N TYR A 162 3.32 0.55 -11.29
CA TYR A 162 3.25 1.98 -11.56
C TYR A 162 4.58 2.67 -11.91
N ASP A 163 5.72 2.16 -11.47
CA ASP A 163 7.01 2.74 -11.82
C ASP A 163 7.42 2.37 -13.25
N LEU A 164 7.86 3.38 -14.02
CA LEU A 164 8.14 3.23 -15.44
C LEU A 164 9.29 2.25 -15.74
N LEU A 165 10.27 2.19 -14.85
CA LEU A 165 11.45 1.35 -15.01
C LEU A 165 11.18 -0.07 -14.47
N ALA A 166 10.51 -0.17 -13.33
CA ALA A 166 10.14 -1.45 -12.74
C ALA A 166 9.13 -2.23 -13.61
N MET A 167 8.23 -1.53 -14.32
CA MET A 167 7.34 -2.12 -15.33
C MET A 167 8.13 -2.80 -16.46
N ARG A 168 9.26 -2.23 -16.85
CA ARG A 168 10.11 -2.74 -17.93
C ARG A 168 11.14 -3.77 -17.46
N TRP A 169 11.64 -3.59 -16.23
CA TRP A 169 12.69 -4.43 -15.66
C TRP A 169 12.46 -4.66 -14.17
N ARG A 170 12.01 -5.86 -13.84
CA ARG A 170 11.74 -6.25 -12.44
C ARG A 170 12.94 -6.07 -11.50
N GLY A 171 14.16 -6.20 -12.03
CA GLY A 171 15.40 -6.00 -11.28
C GLY A 171 15.50 -4.62 -10.65
N TRP A 172 14.94 -3.59 -11.29
CA TRP A 172 14.88 -2.24 -10.75
C TRP A 172 14.04 -2.19 -9.46
N GLY A 173 12.87 -2.85 -9.44
CA GLY A 173 12.05 -2.91 -8.24
C GLY A 173 12.75 -3.58 -7.05
N LEU A 174 13.63 -4.56 -7.30
CA LEU A 174 14.45 -5.18 -6.27
C LEU A 174 15.64 -4.29 -5.84
N LEU A 175 16.20 -3.50 -6.76
CA LEU A 175 17.34 -2.62 -6.51
C LEU A 175 16.94 -1.32 -5.78
N TYR A 176 15.74 -0.82 -6.06
CA TYR A 176 15.26 0.48 -5.60
C TYR A 176 15.39 0.72 -4.08
N PRO A 177 15.01 -0.23 -3.18
CA PRO A 177 15.19 -0.05 -1.74
C PRO A 177 16.66 0.11 -1.32
N PHE A 178 17.59 -0.52 -2.04
CA PHE A 178 19.03 -0.36 -1.78
C PHE A 178 19.54 0.99 -2.27
N VAL A 179 19.00 1.53 -3.34
CA VAL A 179 19.31 2.89 -3.80
C VAL A 179 18.85 3.91 -2.75
N GLU A 180 17.62 3.77 -2.22
CA GLU A 180 17.14 4.62 -1.12
C GLU A 180 18.00 4.49 0.13
N LEU A 181 18.37 3.26 0.51
CA LEU A 181 19.27 3.01 1.64
C LEU A 181 20.62 3.74 1.45
N ALA A 182 21.19 3.64 0.25
CA ALA A 182 22.45 4.32 -0.08
C ALA A 182 22.32 5.85 -0.01
N LEU A 183 21.21 6.42 -0.51
CA LEU A 183 20.91 7.84 -0.36
C LEU A 183 20.79 8.25 1.12
N GLY A 184 20.08 7.47 1.94
CA GLY A 184 19.95 7.70 3.37
C GLY A 184 21.31 7.73 4.08
N VAL A 185 22.17 6.76 3.79
CA VAL A 185 23.55 6.72 4.32
C VAL A 185 24.37 7.90 3.80
N ALA A 186 24.25 8.28 2.52
CA ALA A 186 24.96 9.42 1.96
C ALA A 186 24.56 10.75 2.62
N TYR A 187 23.26 10.97 2.87
CA TYR A 187 22.81 12.14 3.64
C TYR A 187 23.33 12.12 5.08
N LEU A 188 23.27 10.98 5.75
CA LEU A 188 23.75 10.83 7.13
C LEU A 188 25.24 11.14 7.24
N ALA A 189 26.03 10.58 6.31
CA ALA A 189 27.48 10.75 6.25
C ALA A 189 27.91 12.12 5.65
N ASN A 190 26.97 12.94 5.20
CA ASN A 190 27.27 14.19 4.46
C ASN A 190 28.20 13.93 3.25
N PHE A 191 27.99 12.82 2.56
CA PHE A 191 28.83 12.41 1.43
C PHE A 191 28.51 13.23 0.20
N ASN A 192 29.49 13.99 -0.31
CA ASN A 192 29.40 14.81 -1.51
C ASN A 192 27.98 15.43 -1.72
N PRO A 193 27.61 16.48 -0.96
CA PRO A 193 26.24 17.00 -0.93
C PRO A 193 25.65 17.30 -2.32
N PRO A 194 26.38 17.96 -3.26
CA PRO A 194 25.81 18.22 -4.58
C PRO A 194 25.45 16.94 -5.33
N LEU A 195 26.31 15.93 -5.28
CA LEU A 195 26.06 14.65 -5.94
C LEU A 195 24.86 13.93 -5.32
N THR A 196 24.77 13.90 -3.99
CA THR A 196 23.66 13.27 -3.25
C THR A 196 22.34 13.96 -3.56
N HIS A 197 22.29 15.30 -3.62
CA HIS A 197 21.08 16.02 -3.95
C HIS A 197 20.64 15.78 -5.39
N TRP A 198 21.57 15.80 -6.36
CA TRP A 198 21.25 15.48 -7.76
C TRP A 198 20.78 14.03 -7.92
N ALA A 199 21.44 13.08 -7.28
CA ALA A 199 21.01 11.68 -7.29
C ALA A 199 19.58 11.52 -6.74
N THR A 200 19.27 12.21 -5.64
CA THR A 200 17.91 12.21 -5.07
C THR A 200 16.90 12.80 -6.04
N ILE A 201 17.17 13.95 -6.65
CA ILE A 201 16.26 14.58 -7.61
C ILE A 201 15.99 13.66 -8.79
N ILE A 202 17.00 13.00 -9.32
CA ILE A 202 16.87 12.09 -10.47
C ILE A 202 16.05 10.85 -10.09
N VAL A 203 16.43 10.16 -9.01
CA VAL A 203 15.80 8.90 -8.60
C VAL A 203 14.35 9.12 -8.17
N MET A 204 14.12 10.07 -7.25
CA MET A 204 12.77 10.36 -6.73
C MET A 204 11.90 11.07 -7.77
N GLY A 205 12.48 11.94 -8.60
CA GLY A 205 11.76 12.59 -9.69
C GLY A 205 11.26 11.60 -10.73
N PHE A 206 12.07 10.60 -11.05
CA PHE A 206 11.67 9.53 -11.95
C PHE A 206 10.54 8.66 -11.37
N SER A 207 10.65 8.29 -10.08
CA SER A 207 9.59 7.58 -9.35
C SER A 207 8.29 8.39 -9.31
N ALA A 208 8.38 9.69 -8.94
CA ALA A 208 7.24 10.61 -8.94
C ALA A 208 6.51 10.67 -10.30
N ALA A 209 7.26 10.72 -11.40
CA ALA A 209 6.68 10.73 -12.75
C ALA A 209 5.88 9.46 -13.05
N GLY A 210 6.35 8.30 -12.60
CA GLY A 210 5.63 7.03 -12.70
C GLY A 210 4.31 7.06 -11.94
N VAL A 211 4.33 7.52 -10.68
CA VAL A 211 3.14 7.61 -9.82
C VAL A 211 2.14 8.62 -10.38
N VAL A 212 2.58 9.80 -10.81
CA VAL A 212 1.69 10.83 -11.41
C VAL A 212 0.99 10.26 -12.66
N ARG A 213 1.72 9.56 -13.52
CA ARG A 213 1.13 8.88 -14.69
C ARG A 213 0.08 7.85 -14.29
N ALA A 214 0.38 7.03 -13.30
CA ALA A 214 -0.51 5.98 -12.84
C ALA A 214 -1.80 6.55 -12.24
N VAL A 215 -1.71 7.63 -11.48
CA VAL A 215 -2.86 8.37 -10.93
C VAL A 215 -3.69 9.01 -12.05
N ALA A 216 -3.04 9.63 -13.03
CA ALA A 216 -3.73 10.22 -14.18
C ALA A 216 -4.50 9.18 -15.00
N SER A 217 -4.00 7.93 -15.07
CA SER A 217 -4.66 6.81 -15.75
C SER A 217 -5.74 6.11 -14.90
N LYS A 218 -6.08 6.63 -13.71
CA LYS A 218 -7.05 6.05 -12.76
C LYS A 218 -6.78 4.58 -12.39
N THR A 219 -5.55 4.14 -12.50
CA THR A 219 -5.14 2.80 -12.10
C THR A 219 -5.20 2.71 -10.57
N GLN A 220 -6.01 1.79 -10.04
CA GLN A 220 -6.05 1.54 -8.60
C GLN A 220 -4.77 0.80 -8.19
N ILE A 221 -3.92 1.49 -7.46
CA ILE A 221 -2.63 0.96 -7.02
C ILE A 221 -2.61 0.87 -5.49
N GLN A 222 -2.06 -0.21 -4.95
CA GLN A 222 -1.86 -0.36 -3.50
C GLN A 222 -0.48 0.15 -3.08
N CYS A 223 -0.38 0.80 -1.91
CA CYS A 223 0.88 1.37 -1.42
C CYS A 223 1.95 0.29 -1.16
N ALA A 224 3.11 0.49 -1.79
CA ALA A 224 4.28 -0.34 -1.58
C ALA A 224 5.26 0.26 -0.55
N CYS A 225 5.11 1.56 -0.21
CA CYS A 225 6.11 2.31 0.56
C CYS A 225 6.27 1.84 2.02
N LEU A 226 5.17 1.45 2.65
CA LEU A 226 5.13 0.95 4.04
C LEU A 226 4.96 -0.57 4.11
N GLY A 227 5.29 -1.27 3.02
CA GLY A 227 5.16 -2.71 2.90
C GLY A 227 3.71 -3.17 2.99
N THR A 228 3.50 -4.44 3.36
CA THR A 228 2.18 -5.06 3.52
C THR A 228 1.50 -4.70 4.85
N VAL A 229 2.18 -3.93 5.73
CA VAL A 229 1.76 -3.66 7.10
C VAL A 229 0.61 -2.64 7.15
N PHE A 230 0.60 -1.64 6.26
CA PHE A 230 -0.42 -0.59 6.25
C PHE A 230 -1.14 -0.50 4.91
N LYS A 231 -2.48 -0.60 4.94
CA LYS A 231 -3.35 -0.43 3.75
C LYS A 231 -3.73 1.04 3.60
N LEU A 232 -2.83 1.85 3.06
CA LEU A 232 -3.11 3.26 2.78
C LEU A 232 -3.52 3.48 1.32
N PRO A 233 -4.42 4.44 1.01
CA PRO A 233 -4.70 4.82 -0.37
C PRO A 233 -3.45 5.49 -0.96
N MET A 234 -2.92 4.88 -2.03
CA MET A 234 -1.56 5.05 -2.52
C MET A 234 -1.19 6.38 -3.14
N SER A 235 -2.11 6.95 -3.89
CA SER A 235 -1.75 7.96 -4.86
C SER A 235 -1.23 9.26 -4.24
N THR A 236 -1.85 9.68 -3.15
CA THR A 236 -1.50 10.98 -2.54
C THR A 236 -0.24 10.88 -1.69
N VAL A 237 -0.06 9.78 -0.95
CA VAL A 237 1.08 9.61 -0.02
C VAL A 237 2.39 9.54 -0.79
N THR A 238 2.48 8.67 -1.79
CA THR A 238 3.72 8.49 -2.56
C THR A 238 4.08 9.74 -3.37
N ILE A 239 3.08 10.44 -3.93
CA ILE A 239 3.34 11.71 -4.62
C ILE A 239 3.89 12.75 -3.65
N VAL A 240 3.27 12.91 -2.48
CA VAL A 240 3.74 13.89 -1.47
C VAL A 240 5.13 13.53 -0.96
N GLU A 241 5.40 12.24 -0.77
CA GLU A 241 6.72 11.71 -0.40
C GLU A 241 7.77 12.05 -1.46
N ASP A 242 7.60 11.56 -2.69
CA ASP A 242 8.57 11.73 -3.76
C ASP A 242 8.79 13.21 -4.12
N VAL A 243 7.70 13.98 -4.29
CA VAL A 243 7.77 15.41 -4.60
C VAL A 243 8.38 16.20 -3.43
N GLY A 244 8.06 15.83 -2.20
CA GLY A 244 8.65 16.45 -1.01
C GLY A 244 10.16 16.24 -0.94
N MET A 245 10.65 15.03 -1.23
CA MET A 245 12.09 14.75 -1.27
C MET A 245 12.80 15.51 -2.40
N VAL A 246 12.20 15.56 -3.59
CA VAL A 246 12.72 16.34 -4.71
C VAL A 246 12.79 17.84 -4.35
N ALA A 247 11.73 18.40 -3.77
CA ALA A 247 11.69 19.80 -3.38
C ALA A 247 12.74 20.12 -2.31
N MET A 248 12.90 19.27 -1.28
CA MET A 248 13.94 19.45 -0.27
C MET A 248 15.35 19.36 -0.85
N ALA A 249 15.61 18.35 -1.71
CA ALA A 249 16.91 18.20 -2.36
C ALA A 249 17.23 19.40 -3.26
N ALA A 250 16.25 19.93 -4.00
CA ALA A 250 16.40 21.12 -4.84
C ALA A 250 16.64 22.39 -3.98
N ALA A 251 15.92 22.55 -2.87
CA ALA A 251 16.13 23.65 -1.94
C ALA A 251 17.55 23.60 -1.33
N MET A 252 18.00 22.42 -0.89
CA MET A 252 19.35 22.23 -0.36
C MET A 252 20.42 22.52 -1.41
N LEU A 253 20.20 22.12 -2.67
CA LEU A 253 21.11 22.40 -3.76
C LEU A 253 21.20 23.92 -4.05
N ALA A 254 20.09 24.64 -3.92
CA ALA A 254 20.05 26.10 -4.09
C ALA A 254 20.70 26.86 -2.90
N MET A 255 20.89 26.23 -1.75
CA MET A 255 21.51 26.80 -0.54
C MET A 255 23.01 26.50 -0.44
N LEU A 256 23.55 25.65 -1.32
CA LEU A 256 25.00 25.35 -1.42
C LEU A 256 25.75 26.52 -2.09
#